data_9bc2632163e8a34e68e8dc6b63a850ec
#
_entry.id   9bc2632163e8a34e68e8dc6b63a850ec
#
_cell.length_a   1.000
_cell.length_b   1.000
_cell.length_c   1.000
_cell.angle_alpha   90.00
_cell.angle_beta   90.00
_cell.angle_gamma   90.00
#
_symmetry.space_group_name_H-M   'P 1'
#
loop_
_entity.id
_entity.type
_entity.pdbx_description
1 polymer ?
#
loop_
_entity_poly.entity_id
_entity_poly.type
_entity_poly.pdbx_seq_one_letter_code
_entity_poly.pdbx_strand_id
1 'polypeptide(L)'
;MAPPSPPLPRLAFGNATAQSSNDLDAFTAAQRSVMPAVTSYEPLSGRKAFRQLLATVRVRDIRLVASASSPLAMVADDSHETTVLIPFHGWSTTVIDGREHRWQAGGSAMLVPGTARTGKSGIRSMLGITFNPQRLQAMAHAMLGPRHRGRLNLGLQKPRVIPLTQSRSPAMSLLKQVLPLIDLASCSEENLRMLGLDDTLYRILAVMLAPETLGPAFTRAPTTASSAAIGRITEYIVGHLDQPITLSDLEQMSGLSARTIQLAFRKHHSCSPSEWIQRRRLALARDRLLAGDEHTVVAQVAIMYGFTRLSGFAAAYQRRFGELPSATLTRARRG
;
A
#
# COMPACT_ATOMS: atom_id res chain seq x y z
N MET A 1 42.80 -16.52 4.57
CA MET A 1 41.71 -15.54 4.61
C MET A 1 40.50 -16.14 3.95
N ALA A 2 39.37 -16.21 4.63
CA ALA A 2 38.11 -16.61 3.98
C ALA A 2 37.74 -15.58 2.90
N PRO A 3 37.23 -15.99 1.73
CA PRO A 3 36.83 -15.04 0.70
C PRO A 3 35.75 -14.06 1.25
N PRO A 4 35.80 -12.80 0.85
CA PRO A 4 34.79 -11.82 1.29
C PRO A 4 33.39 -12.31 0.92
N SER A 5 32.49 -12.26 1.87
CA SER A 5 31.11 -12.67 1.64
C SER A 5 30.49 -11.85 0.50
N PRO A 6 29.73 -12.45 -0.43
CA PRO A 6 29.15 -11.74 -1.57
C PRO A 6 28.26 -10.57 -1.11
N PRO A 7 28.18 -9.46 -1.88
CA PRO A 7 27.34 -8.33 -1.53
C PRO A 7 25.86 -8.75 -1.49
N LEU A 8 25.07 -8.11 -0.63
CA LEU A 8 23.62 -8.33 -0.61
C LEU A 8 22.99 -7.77 -1.88
N PRO A 9 21.93 -8.42 -2.41
CA PRO A 9 21.19 -7.89 -3.54
C PRO A 9 20.44 -6.60 -3.16
N ARG A 10 20.14 -5.76 -4.17
CA ARG A 10 19.37 -4.53 -3.97
C ARG A 10 17.96 -4.82 -3.44
N LEU A 11 17.46 -3.90 -2.63
CA LEU A 11 16.07 -3.92 -2.18
C LEU A 11 15.11 -3.58 -3.34
N ALA A 12 13.86 -3.99 -3.19
CA ALA A 12 12.79 -3.65 -4.11
C ALA A 12 12.48 -2.13 -4.14
N PHE A 13 12.71 -1.45 -3.02
CA PHE A 13 12.65 0.02 -2.83
C PHE A 13 13.48 0.40 -1.60
N GLY A 14 13.72 1.70 -1.38
CA GLY A 14 14.33 2.23 -0.17
C GLY A 14 15.85 2.00 -0.07
N ASN A 15 16.53 1.75 -1.18
CA ASN A 15 17.96 1.45 -1.14
C ASN A 15 18.82 2.58 -0.54
N ALA A 16 18.41 3.84 -0.69
CA ALA A 16 19.10 5.01 -0.15
C ALA A 16 18.85 5.21 1.36
N THR A 17 17.74 4.70 1.88
CA THR A 17 17.29 4.88 3.28
C THR A 17 17.29 3.57 4.06
N ALA A 18 17.79 2.50 3.48
CA ALA A 18 17.80 1.17 4.08
C ALA A 18 18.62 1.15 5.38
N GLN A 19 18.04 0.57 6.41
CA GLN A 19 18.77 0.23 7.62
C GLN A 19 19.62 -1.02 7.35
N SER A 20 20.92 -0.92 7.58
CA SER A 20 21.85 -2.04 7.49
C SER A 20 22.14 -2.57 8.89
N SER A 21 22.14 -3.89 9.05
CA SER A 21 22.52 -4.54 10.31
C SER A 21 23.34 -5.80 10.06
N ASN A 22 24.36 -5.97 10.89
CA ASN A 22 25.12 -7.22 11.05
C ASN A 22 24.78 -7.90 12.38
N ASP A 23 23.97 -7.27 13.21
CA ASP A 23 23.50 -7.77 14.50
C ASP A 23 22.14 -8.43 14.33
N LEU A 24 22.07 -9.72 14.63
CA LEU A 24 20.87 -10.54 14.51
C LEU A 24 19.79 -10.12 15.52
N ASP A 25 20.18 -9.75 16.72
CA ASP A 25 19.23 -9.43 17.79
C ASP A 25 18.59 -8.05 17.53
N ALA A 26 19.40 -7.06 17.13
CA ALA A 26 18.89 -5.77 16.65
C ALA A 26 18.00 -5.92 15.42
N PHE A 27 18.36 -6.80 14.49
CA PHE A 27 17.53 -7.13 13.33
C PHE A 27 16.19 -7.74 13.73
N THR A 28 16.22 -8.76 14.57
CA THR A 28 15.00 -9.44 15.00
C THR A 28 14.05 -8.47 15.71
N ALA A 29 14.57 -7.54 16.51
CA ALA A 29 13.80 -6.48 17.13
C ALA A 29 13.18 -5.52 16.12
N ALA A 30 13.96 -5.06 15.13
CA ALA A 30 13.48 -4.20 14.05
C ALA A 30 12.41 -4.90 13.20
N GLN A 31 12.60 -6.17 12.87
CA GLN A 31 11.61 -6.96 12.13
C GLN A 31 10.31 -7.18 12.91
N ARG A 32 10.39 -7.46 14.22
CA ARG A 32 9.18 -7.61 15.05
C ARG A 32 8.33 -6.34 15.10
N SER A 33 8.92 -5.16 15.01
CA SER A 33 8.18 -3.90 14.95
C SER A 33 7.34 -3.75 13.67
N VAL A 34 7.76 -4.39 12.57
CA VAL A 34 7.10 -4.32 11.26
C VAL A 34 6.43 -5.62 10.83
N MET A 35 6.81 -6.75 11.40
CA MET A 35 6.22 -8.08 11.18
C MET A 35 6.10 -8.82 12.52
N PRO A 36 5.12 -8.47 13.37
CA PRO A 36 5.03 -8.97 14.75
C PRO A 36 4.94 -10.49 14.87
N ALA A 37 4.40 -11.16 13.86
CA ALA A 37 4.29 -12.61 13.82
C ALA A 37 5.65 -13.33 13.79
N VAL A 38 6.73 -12.68 13.34
CA VAL A 38 8.04 -13.32 13.26
C VAL A 38 8.71 -13.33 14.63
N THR A 39 8.92 -14.53 15.16
CA THR A 39 9.43 -14.75 16.52
C THR A 39 10.94 -14.98 16.57
N SER A 40 11.52 -15.58 15.53
CA SER A 40 12.97 -15.81 15.50
C SER A 40 13.54 -15.84 14.09
N TYR A 41 14.83 -15.51 14.02
CA TYR A 41 15.69 -15.71 12.87
C TYR A 41 16.97 -16.45 13.28
N GLU A 42 17.42 -17.36 12.40
CA GLU A 42 18.65 -18.10 12.54
C GLU A 42 19.50 -18.00 11.27
N PRO A 43 20.71 -17.42 11.32
CA PRO A 43 21.60 -17.37 10.16
C PRO A 43 22.15 -18.75 9.82
N LEU A 44 21.95 -19.18 8.58
CA LEU A 44 22.43 -20.49 8.10
C LEU A 44 23.95 -20.51 7.80
N SER A 45 24.57 -19.32 7.63
CA SER A 45 26.01 -19.17 7.41
C SER A 45 26.77 -18.77 8.67
N GLY A 46 26.16 -18.93 9.85
CA GLY A 46 26.71 -18.51 11.14
C GLY A 46 26.50 -17.01 11.44
N ARG A 47 26.44 -16.67 12.74
CA ARG A 47 26.12 -15.28 13.20
C ARG A 47 27.11 -14.23 12.70
N LYS A 48 28.41 -14.53 12.60
CA LYS A 48 29.45 -13.59 12.13
C LYS A 48 29.30 -13.21 10.64
N ALA A 49 28.67 -14.06 9.82
CA ALA A 49 28.48 -13.84 8.41
C ALA A 49 27.08 -13.21 8.11
N PHE A 50 26.29 -12.96 9.14
CA PHE A 50 24.96 -12.38 9.00
C PHE A 50 25.04 -10.92 8.53
N ARG A 51 24.28 -10.61 7.49
CA ARG A 51 24.10 -9.25 6.96
C ARG A 51 22.70 -9.09 6.44
N GLN A 52 22.21 -7.86 6.56
CA GLN A 52 20.87 -7.54 6.11
C GLN A 52 20.70 -6.06 5.80
N LEU A 53 19.76 -5.81 4.89
CA LEU A 53 19.18 -4.51 4.59
C LEU A 53 17.67 -4.57 4.79
N LEU A 54 17.08 -3.50 5.34
CA LEU A 54 15.65 -3.36 5.61
C LEU A 54 15.19 -1.97 5.26
N ALA A 55 14.09 -1.86 4.49
CA ALA A 55 13.35 -0.63 4.29
C ALA A 55 11.85 -0.90 4.45
N THR A 56 11.13 0.02 5.09
CA THR A 56 9.71 -0.12 5.37
C THR A 56 8.97 1.14 5.00
N VAL A 57 7.78 0.98 4.42
CA VAL A 57 6.86 2.09 4.11
C VAL A 57 5.44 1.64 4.42
N ARG A 58 4.65 2.56 4.96
CA ARG A 58 3.22 2.37 5.18
C ARG A 58 2.43 3.33 4.29
N VAL A 59 1.43 2.78 3.60
CA VAL A 59 0.49 3.55 2.77
C VAL A 59 -0.92 3.18 3.22
N ARG A 60 -1.50 3.97 4.09
CA ARG A 60 -2.78 3.67 4.80
C ARG A 60 -2.69 2.34 5.57
N ASP A 61 -3.46 1.36 5.12
CA ASP A 61 -3.55 0.00 5.69
C ASP A 61 -2.61 -1.00 5.01
N ILE A 62 -1.87 -0.59 3.98
CA ILE A 62 -0.83 -1.41 3.35
C ILE A 62 0.50 -1.15 4.05
N ARG A 63 1.20 -2.21 4.40
CA ARG A 63 2.59 -2.17 4.86
C ARG A 63 3.48 -2.87 3.85
N LEU A 64 4.51 -2.16 3.39
CA LEU A 64 5.54 -2.63 2.48
C LEU A 64 6.83 -2.82 3.27
N VAL A 65 7.42 -4.00 3.16
CA VAL A 65 8.70 -4.33 3.80
C VAL A 65 9.64 -4.89 2.73
N ALA A 66 10.65 -4.11 2.34
CA ALA A 66 11.71 -4.59 1.47
C ALA A 66 12.88 -5.07 2.33
N SER A 67 13.30 -6.31 2.16
CA SER A 67 14.43 -6.87 2.90
C SER A 67 15.36 -7.64 1.99
N ALA A 68 16.67 -7.52 2.25
CA ALA A 68 17.70 -8.37 1.65
C ALA A 68 18.56 -8.97 2.76
N SER A 69 18.91 -10.23 2.66
CA SER A 69 19.65 -10.93 3.71
C SER A 69 20.59 -12.01 3.18
N SER A 70 21.64 -12.30 3.96
CA SER A 70 22.37 -13.57 3.88
C SER A 70 21.43 -14.74 4.18
N PRO A 71 21.85 -16.01 3.91
CA PRO A 71 21.02 -17.18 4.15
C PRO A 71 20.52 -17.26 5.59
N LEU A 72 19.21 -17.47 5.77
CA LEU A 72 18.59 -17.54 7.09
C LEU A 72 17.42 -18.51 7.14
N ALA A 73 17.14 -19.01 8.34
CA ALA A 73 15.88 -19.64 8.72
C ALA A 73 15.05 -18.66 9.57
N MET A 74 13.73 -18.84 9.58
CA MET A 74 12.80 -18.01 10.34
C MET A 74 11.65 -18.84 10.90
N VAL A 75 11.11 -18.38 12.01
CA VAL A 75 9.87 -18.89 12.62
C VAL A 75 8.90 -17.73 12.79
N ALA A 76 7.65 -17.97 12.47
CA ALA A 76 6.56 -17.02 12.71
C ALA A 76 5.37 -17.74 13.30
N ASP A 77 4.71 -17.10 14.24
CA ASP A 77 3.51 -17.56 14.90
C ASP A 77 2.24 -17.14 14.13
N ASP A 78 1.09 -17.59 14.58
CA ASP A 78 -0.21 -17.16 14.05
C ASP A 78 -0.41 -15.64 14.22
N SER A 79 -1.08 -15.06 13.26
CA SER A 79 -1.45 -13.65 13.26
C SER A 79 -2.74 -13.42 12.47
N HIS A 80 -3.27 -12.20 12.54
CA HIS A 80 -4.43 -11.79 11.73
C HIS A 80 -4.03 -11.14 10.40
N GLU A 81 -2.72 -11.13 10.08
CA GLU A 81 -2.19 -10.41 8.93
C GLU A 81 -2.09 -11.31 7.70
N THR A 82 -2.57 -10.84 6.57
CA THR A 82 -2.38 -11.50 5.28
C THR A 82 -1.28 -10.78 4.50
N THR A 83 -0.29 -11.54 4.02
CA THR A 83 0.89 -11.01 3.36
C THR A 83 1.17 -11.73 2.05
N VAL A 84 1.53 -11.00 1.00
CA VAL A 84 2.15 -11.55 -0.20
C VAL A 84 3.66 -11.29 -0.11
N LEU A 85 4.46 -12.36 -0.22
CA LEU A 85 5.91 -12.32 -0.25
C LEU A 85 6.38 -12.49 -1.69
N ILE A 86 7.07 -11.48 -2.22
CA ILE A 86 7.51 -11.40 -3.62
C ILE A 86 9.05 -11.38 -3.65
N PRO A 87 9.72 -12.41 -4.17
CA PRO A 87 11.17 -12.42 -4.27
C PRO A 87 11.64 -11.59 -5.48
N PHE A 88 12.62 -10.73 -5.25
CA PHE A 88 13.32 -9.96 -6.27
C PHE A 88 14.67 -10.56 -6.62
N HIS A 89 15.25 -11.33 -5.68
CA HIS A 89 16.47 -12.12 -5.87
C HIS A 89 16.42 -13.36 -4.99
N GLY A 90 17.00 -14.47 -5.50
CA GLY A 90 17.14 -15.73 -4.75
C GLY A 90 15.85 -16.54 -4.64
N TRP A 91 15.85 -17.41 -3.65
CA TRP A 91 14.74 -18.35 -3.39
C TRP A 91 14.45 -18.44 -1.89
N SER A 92 13.25 -18.93 -1.58
CA SER A 92 12.83 -19.26 -0.22
C SER A 92 11.95 -20.48 -0.22
N THR A 93 11.94 -21.20 0.91
CA THR A 93 10.91 -22.20 1.23
C THR A 93 10.12 -21.73 2.45
N THR A 94 8.85 -22.11 2.50
CA THR A 94 7.97 -21.85 3.63
C THR A 94 7.22 -23.13 3.93
N VAL A 95 7.23 -23.58 5.19
CA VAL A 95 6.49 -24.75 5.65
C VAL A 95 5.29 -24.26 6.47
N ILE A 96 4.08 -24.66 6.05
CA ILE A 96 2.81 -24.34 6.71
C ILE A 96 2.00 -25.64 6.79
N ASP A 97 1.50 -25.99 7.98
CA ASP A 97 0.75 -27.24 8.22
C ASP A 97 1.48 -28.48 7.69
N GLY A 98 2.81 -28.52 7.88
CA GLY A 98 3.67 -29.63 7.43
C GLY A 98 3.91 -29.68 5.91
N ARG A 99 3.37 -28.76 5.13
CA ARG A 99 3.59 -28.68 3.67
C ARG A 99 4.63 -27.65 3.31
N GLU A 100 5.63 -28.05 2.53
CA GLU A 100 6.65 -27.15 2.02
C GLU A 100 6.20 -26.47 0.72
N HIS A 101 6.35 -25.15 0.70
CA HIS A 101 6.10 -24.30 -0.46
C HIS A 101 7.42 -23.64 -0.89
N ARG A 102 7.88 -23.91 -2.11
CA ARG A 102 9.06 -23.26 -2.68
C ARG A 102 8.65 -22.13 -3.60
N TRP A 103 9.31 -20.99 -3.46
CA TRP A 103 9.07 -19.80 -4.27
C TRP A 103 10.39 -19.06 -4.55
N GLN A 104 10.50 -18.41 -5.73
CA GLN A 104 11.76 -17.84 -6.18
C GLN A 104 11.58 -16.64 -7.12
N ALA A 105 12.61 -15.79 -7.20
CA ALA A 105 12.64 -14.62 -8.06
C ALA A 105 12.38 -14.98 -9.53
N GLY A 106 11.54 -14.18 -10.20
CA GLY A 106 11.15 -14.40 -11.59
C GLY A 106 10.17 -15.55 -11.83
N GLY A 107 9.96 -16.46 -10.86
CA GLY A 107 9.09 -17.61 -10.99
C GLY A 107 7.79 -17.52 -10.22
N SER A 108 7.87 -17.20 -8.95
CA SER A 108 6.71 -17.27 -8.06
C SER A 108 6.81 -16.37 -6.84
N ALA A 109 5.67 -15.95 -6.32
CA ALA A 109 5.47 -15.32 -5.01
C ALA A 109 4.76 -16.28 -4.05
N MET A 110 4.64 -15.91 -2.78
CA MET A 110 3.94 -16.70 -1.76
C MET A 110 2.86 -15.86 -1.08
N LEU A 111 1.62 -16.32 -1.10
CA LEU A 111 0.54 -15.80 -0.26
C LEU A 111 0.56 -16.52 1.08
N VAL A 112 0.66 -15.74 2.14
CA VAL A 112 0.63 -16.22 3.53
C VAL A 112 -0.57 -15.58 4.23
N PRO A 113 -1.64 -16.31 4.52
CA PRO A 113 -2.62 -15.90 5.51
C PRO A 113 -1.99 -16.07 6.88
N GLY A 114 -2.23 -15.24 7.83
CA GLY A 114 -1.56 -15.16 9.13
C GLY A 114 -1.36 -16.46 9.92
N THR A 115 -0.94 -17.53 9.27
CA THR A 115 -0.73 -18.87 9.83
C THR A 115 0.72 -19.03 10.30
N ALA A 116 0.90 -19.75 11.42
CA ALA A 116 2.21 -20.16 11.94
C ALA A 116 3.01 -20.89 10.86
N ARG A 117 4.31 -20.56 10.76
CA ARG A 117 5.16 -21.08 9.70
C ARG A 117 6.63 -21.04 10.06
N THR A 118 7.37 -21.93 9.41
CA THR A 118 8.83 -21.82 9.34
C THR A 118 9.26 -21.54 7.91
N GLY A 119 10.45 -20.98 7.73
CA GLY A 119 10.98 -20.72 6.41
C GLY A 119 12.49 -20.77 6.37
N LYS A 120 13.03 -21.07 5.19
CA LYS A 120 14.48 -21.03 4.91
C LYS A 120 14.73 -20.32 3.60
N SER A 121 15.86 -19.64 3.49
CA SER A 121 16.25 -18.96 2.25
C SER A 121 17.74 -19.00 2.01
N GLY A 122 18.15 -18.92 0.75
CA GLY A 122 19.48 -18.53 0.36
C GLY A 122 19.72 -17.02 0.54
N ILE A 123 20.74 -16.47 -0.09
CA ILE A 123 20.89 -15.02 -0.26
C ILE A 123 19.67 -14.54 -1.04
N ARG A 124 18.95 -13.57 -0.48
CA ARG A 124 17.69 -13.13 -1.07
C ARG A 124 17.47 -11.62 -0.96
N SER A 125 16.64 -11.11 -1.87
CA SER A 125 15.90 -9.84 -1.71
C SER A 125 14.42 -10.11 -1.94
N MET A 126 13.58 -9.62 -1.04
CA MET A 126 12.13 -9.82 -1.12
C MET A 126 11.36 -8.56 -0.72
N LEU A 127 10.14 -8.47 -1.23
CA LEU A 127 9.12 -7.51 -0.83
C LEU A 127 7.99 -8.25 -0.13
N GLY A 128 7.71 -7.92 1.11
CA GLY A 128 6.49 -8.30 1.82
C GLY A 128 5.45 -7.18 1.68
N ILE A 129 4.24 -7.53 1.25
CA ILE A 129 3.09 -6.63 1.18
C ILE A 129 2.01 -7.17 2.10
N THR A 130 1.81 -6.54 3.25
CA THR A 130 0.74 -6.83 4.18
C THR A 130 -0.44 -5.91 3.90
N PHE A 131 -1.65 -6.43 3.84
CA PHE A 131 -2.82 -5.71 3.39
C PHE A 131 -4.10 -6.21 4.09
N ASN A 132 -5.19 -5.44 3.97
CA ASN A 132 -6.51 -5.83 4.45
C ASN A 132 -7.20 -6.76 3.44
N PRO A 133 -7.52 -8.04 3.81
CA PRO A 133 -8.13 -9.01 2.90
C PRO A 133 -9.51 -8.60 2.39
N GLN A 134 -10.34 -7.98 3.25
CA GLN A 134 -11.69 -7.54 2.90
C GLN A 134 -11.63 -6.42 1.85
N ARG A 135 -10.72 -5.45 2.05
CA ARG A 135 -10.51 -4.37 1.09
C ARG A 135 -9.98 -4.89 -0.25
N LEU A 136 -9.08 -5.87 -0.24
CA LEU A 136 -8.60 -6.49 -1.48
C LEU A 136 -9.71 -7.21 -2.23
N GLN A 137 -10.56 -7.95 -1.52
CA GLN A 137 -11.72 -8.64 -2.11
C GLN A 137 -12.72 -7.63 -2.70
N ALA A 138 -13.02 -6.54 -1.98
CA ALA A 138 -13.89 -5.45 -2.47
C ALA A 138 -13.31 -4.78 -3.72
N MET A 139 -12.00 -4.51 -3.74
CA MET A 139 -11.30 -3.97 -4.90
C MET A 139 -11.43 -4.90 -6.13
N ALA A 140 -11.19 -6.19 -5.95
CA ALA A 140 -11.30 -7.18 -7.01
C ALA A 140 -12.73 -7.24 -7.60
N HIS A 141 -13.75 -7.16 -6.75
CA HIS A 141 -15.14 -7.08 -7.19
C HIS A 141 -15.43 -5.77 -7.95
N ALA A 142 -14.91 -4.64 -7.49
CA ALA A 142 -15.06 -3.35 -8.17
C ALA A 142 -14.45 -3.37 -9.57
N MET A 143 -13.28 -4.02 -9.73
CA MET A 143 -12.61 -4.16 -11.03
C MET A 143 -13.42 -4.97 -12.05
N LEU A 144 -14.17 -5.97 -11.60
CA LEU A 144 -15.03 -6.80 -12.47
C LEU A 144 -16.36 -6.11 -12.82
N GLY A 145 -16.78 -5.15 -12.02
CA GLY A 145 -18.07 -4.48 -12.17
C GLY A 145 -19.28 -5.31 -11.68
N PRO A 146 -20.46 -4.71 -11.67
CA PRO A 146 -21.66 -5.25 -10.99
C PRO A 146 -22.15 -6.59 -11.54
N ARG A 147 -21.91 -6.89 -12.82
CA ARG A 147 -22.38 -8.13 -13.47
C ARG A 147 -21.66 -9.39 -13.01
N HIS A 148 -20.51 -9.26 -12.34
CA HIS A 148 -19.66 -10.37 -11.92
C HIS A 148 -19.54 -10.47 -10.38
N ARG A 149 -20.33 -9.70 -9.62
CA ARG A 149 -20.34 -9.75 -8.15
C ARG A 149 -20.69 -11.17 -7.69
N GLY A 150 -19.86 -11.70 -6.77
CA GLY A 150 -20.06 -13.03 -6.17
C GLY A 150 -19.33 -14.19 -6.88
N ARG A 151 -18.74 -13.99 -8.06
CA ARG A 151 -18.05 -15.05 -8.80
C ARG A 151 -16.55 -15.14 -8.52
N LEU A 152 -15.95 -14.13 -7.90
CA LEU A 152 -14.51 -14.09 -7.65
C LEU A 152 -14.20 -14.31 -6.17
N ASN A 153 -13.50 -15.40 -5.89
CA ASN A 153 -12.87 -15.65 -4.60
C ASN A 153 -11.35 -15.65 -4.79
N LEU A 154 -10.66 -14.71 -4.15
CA LEU A 154 -9.20 -14.59 -4.22
C LEU A 154 -8.46 -15.68 -3.42
N GLY A 155 -9.16 -16.51 -2.65
CA GLY A 155 -8.56 -17.62 -1.89
C GLY A 155 -7.58 -17.14 -0.81
N LEU A 156 -7.87 -16.01 -0.16
CA LEU A 156 -6.96 -15.33 0.78
C LEU A 156 -6.76 -16.08 2.10
N GLN A 157 -7.59 -17.08 2.38
CA GLN A 157 -7.56 -17.85 3.64
C GLN A 157 -6.62 -19.07 3.58
N LYS A 158 -6.05 -19.39 2.40
CA LYS A 158 -5.18 -20.55 2.24
C LYS A 158 -3.80 -20.13 1.73
N PRO A 159 -2.72 -20.67 2.31
CA PRO A 159 -1.38 -20.45 1.81
C PRO A 159 -1.25 -21.02 0.40
N ARG A 160 -0.60 -20.28 -0.49
CA ARG A 160 -0.34 -20.77 -1.86
C ARG A 160 0.80 -20.05 -2.55
N VAL A 161 1.47 -20.78 -3.42
CA VAL A 161 2.43 -20.22 -4.36
C VAL A 161 1.67 -19.58 -5.52
N ILE A 162 2.04 -18.34 -5.87
CA ILE A 162 1.46 -17.53 -6.94
C ILE A 162 2.43 -17.53 -8.10
N PRO A 163 2.10 -18.09 -9.27
CA PRO A 163 2.95 -18.03 -10.46
C PRO A 163 3.08 -16.57 -10.95
N LEU A 164 4.32 -16.10 -11.14
CA LEU A 164 4.62 -14.76 -11.66
C LEU A 164 4.97 -14.74 -13.15
N THR A 165 5.16 -15.93 -13.73
CA THR A 165 5.62 -16.12 -15.12
C THR A 165 4.51 -16.19 -16.15
N GLN A 166 3.25 -16.04 -15.74
CA GLN A 166 2.14 -16.04 -16.69
C GLN A 166 2.24 -14.83 -17.62
N SER A 167 2.43 -15.12 -18.92
CA SER A 167 2.68 -14.17 -20.00
C SER A 167 1.62 -13.07 -20.19
N ARG A 168 0.48 -13.20 -19.53
CA ARG A 168 -0.66 -12.26 -19.59
C ARG A 168 -0.87 -11.43 -18.36
N SER A 169 -0.07 -11.60 -17.30
CA SER A 169 -0.23 -10.80 -16.08
C SER A 169 0.70 -9.59 -16.10
N PRO A 170 0.20 -8.36 -16.21
CA PRO A 170 1.01 -7.15 -16.13
C PRO A 170 1.42 -6.81 -14.69
N ALA A 171 0.94 -7.55 -13.67
CA ALA A 171 1.04 -7.18 -12.26
C ALA A 171 2.48 -6.95 -11.81
N MET A 172 3.43 -7.85 -12.15
CA MET A 172 4.84 -7.67 -11.77
C MET A 172 5.52 -6.52 -12.50
N SER A 173 5.21 -6.30 -13.77
CA SER A 173 5.75 -5.16 -14.52
C SER A 173 5.27 -3.85 -13.91
N LEU A 174 3.98 -3.75 -13.60
CA LEU A 174 3.38 -2.58 -12.96
C LEU A 174 3.91 -2.36 -11.54
N LEU A 175 4.06 -3.41 -10.75
CA LEU A 175 4.65 -3.31 -9.42
C LEU A 175 6.06 -2.72 -9.50
N LYS A 176 6.91 -3.22 -10.41
CA LYS A 176 8.26 -2.69 -10.63
C LYS A 176 8.28 -1.22 -11.08
N GLN A 177 7.24 -0.73 -11.76
CA GLN A 177 7.12 0.68 -12.16
C GLN A 177 6.61 1.56 -11.01
N VAL A 178 5.84 1.02 -10.08
CA VAL A 178 5.26 1.74 -8.94
C VAL A 178 6.25 1.87 -7.79
N LEU A 179 7.06 0.85 -7.53
CA LEU A 179 8.01 0.85 -6.40
C LEU A 179 9.00 2.04 -6.40
N PRO A 180 9.58 2.49 -7.55
CA PRO A 180 10.43 3.67 -7.56
C PRO A 180 9.72 4.96 -7.14
N LEU A 181 8.39 5.06 -7.29
CA LEU A 181 7.64 6.23 -6.82
C LEU A 181 7.70 6.39 -5.30
N ILE A 182 7.88 5.27 -4.58
CA ILE A 182 8.07 5.27 -3.13
C ILE A 182 9.38 5.96 -2.75
N ASP A 183 10.44 5.75 -3.53
CA ASP A 183 11.74 6.38 -3.32
C ASP A 183 11.73 7.87 -3.69
N LEU A 184 11.02 8.24 -4.77
CA LEU A 184 10.91 9.62 -5.24
C LEU A 184 10.06 10.50 -4.33
N ALA A 185 9.02 9.96 -3.71
CA ALA A 185 8.06 10.75 -2.92
C ALA A 185 8.65 11.26 -1.59
N SER A 186 9.98 11.12 -1.34
CA SER A 186 10.64 11.49 -0.08
C SER A 186 9.80 11.14 1.14
N CYS A 187 9.01 10.15 0.94
CA CYS A 187 8.23 9.28 1.79
C CYS A 187 7.50 9.93 2.95
N SER A 188 6.70 10.97 2.68
CA SER A 188 5.58 11.18 3.58
C SER A 188 4.44 10.24 3.15
N GLU A 189 3.89 9.49 4.10
CA GLU A 189 2.69 8.65 3.91
C GLU A 189 1.54 9.43 3.23
N GLU A 190 1.46 10.73 3.50
CA GLU A 190 0.52 11.67 2.91
C GLU A 190 0.70 11.81 1.39
N ASN A 191 1.94 11.97 0.92
CA ASN A 191 2.23 12.11 -0.51
C ASN A 191 1.88 10.82 -1.27
N LEU A 192 2.21 9.66 -0.71
CA LEU A 192 1.89 8.36 -1.31
C LEU A 192 0.36 8.13 -1.37
N ARG A 193 -0.35 8.57 -0.32
CA ARG A 193 -1.82 8.54 -0.30
C ARG A 193 -2.45 9.47 -1.34
N MET A 194 -1.92 10.68 -1.47
CA MET A 194 -2.40 11.65 -2.47
C MET A 194 -2.23 11.16 -3.91
N LEU A 195 -1.19 10.35 -4.16
CA LEU A 195 -0.98 9.71 -5.45
C LEU A 195 -1.93 8.52 -5.68
N GLY A 196 -2.75 8.12 -4.71
CA GLY A 196 -3.63 6.96 -4.81
C GLY A 196 -2.85 5.63 -4.87
N LEU A 197 -1.67 5.60 -4.25
CA LEU A 197 -0.77 4.46 -4.35
C LEU A 197 -1.34 3.22 -3.65
N ASP A 198 -2.10 3.39 -2.58
CA ASP A 198 -2.82 2.31 -1.90
C ASP A 198 -3.79 1.60 -2.85
N ASP A 199 -4.66 2.32 -3.54
CA ASP A 199 -5.59 1.73 -4.51
C ASP A 199 -4.85 1.06 -5.68
N THR A 200 -3.75 1.67 -6.14
CA THR A 200 -2.91 1.09 -7.20
C THR A 200 -2.29 -0.23 -6.76
N LEU A 201 -1.76 -0.32 -5.54
CA LEU A 201 -1.20 -1.55 -4.98
C LEU A 201 -2.27 -2.63 -4.80
N TYR A 202 -3.46 -2.29 -4.31
CA TYR A 202 -4.57 -3.23 -4.20
C TYR A 202 -4.98 -3.82 -5.55
N ARG A 203 -5.01 -3.01 -6.61
CA ARG A 203 -5.29 -3.48 -7.98
C ARG A 203 -4.23 -4.42 -8.51
N ILE A 204 -2.96 -4.06 -8.29
CA ILE A 204 -1.83 -4.91 -8.67
C ILE A 204 -1.90 -6.26 -7.95
N LEU A 205 -2.18 -6.26 -6.64
CA LEU A 205 -2.36 -7.49 -5.87
C LEU A 205 -3.55 -8.31 -6.35
N ALA A 206 -4.68 -7.68 -6.64
CA ALA A 206 -5.87 -8.38 -7.16
C ALA A 206 -5.57 -9.07 -8.50
N VAL A 207 -4.91 -8.37 -9.44
CA VAL A 207 -4.49 -8.96 -10.73
C VAL A 207 -3.44 -10.06 -10.54
N MET A 208 -2.52 -9.90 -9.60
CA MET A 208 -1.52 -10.93 -9.28
C MET A 208 -2.15 -12.20 -8.75
N LEU A 209 -3.20 -12.08 -7.92
CA LEU A 209 -3.89 -13.21 -7.30
C LEU A 209 -4.92 -13.90 -8.21
N ALA A 210 -5.48 -13.19 -9.18
CA ALA A 210 -6.46 -13.70 -10.14
C ALA A 210 -6.19 -13.17 -11.57
N PRO A 211 -5.02 -13.49 -12.17
CA PRO A 211 -4.58 -12.91 -13.43
C PRO A 211 -5.50 -13.22 -14.60
N GLU A 212 -6.04 -14.41 -14.67
CA GLU A 212 -6.94 -14.84 -15.76
C GLU A 212 -8.27 -14.06 -15.75
N THR A 213 -8.76 -13.74 -14.55
CA THR A 213 -10.05 -13.06 -14.38
C THR A 213 -9.92 -11.54 -14.44
N LEU A 214 -8.89 -10.99 -13.79
CA LEU A 214 -8.72 -9.53 -13.62
C LEU A 214 -7.72 -8.90 -14.57
N GLY A 215 -6.82 -9.69 -15.15
CA GLY A 215 -5.83 -9.19 -16.13
C GLY A 215 -6.48 -8.49 -17.33
N PRO A 216 -7.49 -9.08 -18.00
CA PRO A 216 -8.20 -8.42 -19.11
C PRO A 216 -8.92 -7.13 -18.69
N ALA A 217 -9.49 -7.08 -17.49
CA ALA A 217 -10.14 -5.88 -16.98
C ALA A 217 -9.13 -4.75 -16.70
N PHE A 218 -7.92 -5.12 -16.26
CA PHE A 218 -6.85 -4.18 -15.96
C PHE A 218 -6.21 -3.56 -17.21
N THR A 219 -6.15 -4.33 -18.30
CA THR A 219 -5.56 -3.88 -19.59
C THR A 219 -6.57 -3.20 -20.53
N ARG A 220 -7.86 -3.20 -20.15
CA ARG A 220 -8.91 -2.62 -20.98
C ARG A 220 -8.66 -1.12 -21.21
N ALA A 221 -8.79 -0.68 -22.46
CA ALA A 221 -8.69 0.74 -22.79
C ALA A 221 -9.73 1.56 -21.99
N PRO A 222 -9.34 2.74 -21.49
CA PRO A 222 -10.26 3.56 -20.69
C PRO A 222 -11.43 4.04 -21.58
N THR A 223 -12.65 3.75 -21.13
CA THR A 223 -13.85 4.35 -21.72
C THR A 223 -13.88 5.84 -21.33
N THR A 224 -14.17 6.73 -22.26
CA THR A 224 -14.32 8.16 -21.94
C THR A 224 -15.51 8.37 -21.01
N ALA A 225 -15.27 8.97 -19.84
CA ALA A 225 -16.38 9.35 -18.96
C ALA A 225 -17.15 10.52 -19.54
N SER A 226 -18.48 10.43 -19.57
CA SER A 226 -19.30 11.57 -19.93
C SER A 226 -19.24 12.65 -18.83
N SER A 227 -19.47 13.92 -19.20
CA SER A 227 -19.55 15.03 -18.24
C SER A 227 -20.58 14.77 -17.13
N ALA A 228 -21.73 14.16 -17.48
CA ALA A 228 -22.76 13.78 -16.53
C ALA A 228 -22.27 12.70 -15.52
N ALA A 229 -21.42 11.75 -15.96
CA ALA A 229 -20.86 10.75 -15.05
C ALA A 229 -19.89 11.39 -14.03
N ILE A 230 -19.09 12.35 -14.48
CA ILE A 230 -18.20 13.11 -13.58
C ILE A 230 -19.00 13.99 -12.63
N GLY A 231 -20.10 14.60 -13.08
CA GLY A 231 -21.05 15.33 -12.21
C GLY A 231 -21.53 14.46 -11.05
N ARG A 232 -22.06 13.26 -11.35
CA ARG A 232 -22.50 12.31 -10.30
C ARG A 232 -21.40 11.90 -9.34
N ILE A 233 -20.17 11.70 -9.84
CA ILE A 233 -19.02 11.36 -8.98
C ILE A 233 -18.70 12.54 -8.05
N THR A 234 -18.69 13.76 -8.53
CA THR A 234 -18.42 14.95 -7.71
C THR A 234 -19.53 15.19 -6.68
N GLU A 235 -20.79 14.98 -7.03
CA GLU A 235 -21.91 15.04 -6.09
C GLU A 235 -21.79 13.98 -4.99
N TYR A 236 -21.46 12.74 -5.37
CA TYR A 236 -21.21 11.68 -4.40
C TYR A 236 -20.10 12.05 -3.43
N ILE A 237 -18.96 12.53 -3.95
CA ILE A 237 -17.83 12.95 -3.11
C ILE A 237 -18.25 14.05 -2.15
N VAL A 238 -18.98 15.07 -2.62
CA VAL A 238 -19.44 16.19 -1.78
C VAL A 238 -20.36 15.71 -0.66
N GLY A 239 -21.24 14.75 -0.94
CA GLY A 239 -22.15 14.16 0.06
C GLY A 239 -21.47 13.23 1.09
N HIS A 240 -20.18 12.86 0.90
CA HIS A 240 -19.50 11.89 1.76
C HIS A 240 -18.11 12.39 2.22
N LEU A 241 -17.88 13.70 2.25
CA LEU A 241 -16.58 14.28 2.60
C LEU A 241 -16.14 14.02 4.05
N ASP A 242 -17.07 13.72 4.93
CA ASP A 242 -16.87 13.32 6.32
C ASP A 242 -16.38 11.87 6.49
N GLN A 243 -16.51 11.04 5.44
CA GLN A 243 -16.18 9.61 5.45
C GLN A 243 -14.94 9.33 4.60
N PRO A 244 -14.23 8.20 4.86
CA PRO A 244 -13.18 7.74 3.96
C PRO A 244 -13.74 7.42 2.57
N ILE A 245 -13.28 8.14 1.54
CA ILE A 245 -13.65 7.88 0.14
C ILE A 245 -12.44 7.28 -0.57
N THR A 246 -12.62 6.10 -1.16
CA THR A 246 -11.61 5.43 -1.97
C THR A 246 -11.96 5.51 -3.45
N LEU A 247 -10.97 5.25 -4.31
CA LEU A 247 -11.21 5.19 -5.75
C LEU A 247 -12.15 4.01 -6.11
N SER A 248 -12.12 2.95 -5.31
CA SER A 248 -13.02 1.80 -5.44
C SER A 248 -14.47 2.15 -5.17
N ASP A 249 -14.74 3.02 -4.20
CA ASP A 249 -16.10 3.50 -3.92
C ASP A 249 -16.63 4.27 -5.13
N LEU A 250 -15.78 5.10 -5.74
CA LEU A 250 -16.14 5.86 -6.95
C LEU A 250 -16.36 4.95 -8.17
N GLU A 251 -15.58 3.87 -8.32
CA GLU A 251 -15.82 2.87 -9.36
C GLU A 251 -17.13 2.15 -9.14
N GLN A 252 -17.39 1.72 -7.92
CA GLN A 252 -18.60 0.99 -7.57
C GLN A 252 -19.85 1.84 -7.80
N MET A 253 -19.80 3.11 -7.43
CA MET A 253 -20.91 4.04 -7.60
C MET A 253 -21.13 4.42 -9.07
N SER A 254 -20.06 4.67 -9.83
CA SER A 254 -20.16 5.20 -11.20
C SER A 254 -20.19 4.14 -12.29
N GLY A 255 -19.74 2.91 -12.01
CA GLY A 255 -19.52 1.86 -13.00
C GLY A 255 -18.34 2.11 -13.95
N LEU A 256 -17.55 3.16 -13.70
CA LEU A 256 -16.36 3.50 -14.47
C LEU A 256 -15.12 2.89 -13.83
N SER A 257 -14.11 2.55 -14.65
CA SER A 257 -12.83 2.10 -14.09
C SER A 257 -12.07 3.25 -13.42
N ALA A 258 -11.22 2.94 -12.43
CA ALA A 258 -10.35 3.92 -11.77
C ALA A 258 -9.54 4.75 -12.76
N ARG A 259 -8.99 4.11 -13.79
CA ARG A 259 -8.25 4.79 -14.86
C ARG A 259 -9.12 5.81 -15.59
N THR A 260 -10.37 5.44 -15.90
CA THR A 260 -11.33 6.36 -16.53
C THR A 260 -11.64 7.54 -15.63
N ILE A 261 -11.88 7.28 -14.33
CA ILE A 261 -12.15 8.32 -13.34
C ILE A 261 -10.94 9.25 -13.18
N GLN A 262 -9.73 8.72 -13.03
CA GLN A 262 -8.51 9.51 -12.92
C GLN A 262 -8.27 10.40 -14.14
N LEU A 263 -8.41 9.86 -15.35
CA LEU A 263 -8.25 10.64 -16.59
C LEU A 263 -9.32 11.72 -16.71
N ALA A 264 -10.55 11.41 -16.34
CA ALA A 264 -11.65 12.36 -16.37
C ALA A 264 -11.46 13.49 -15.35
N PHE A 265 -11.00 13.19 -14.13
CA PHE A 265 -10.68 14.22 -13.13
C PHE A 265 -9.52 15.12 -13.59
N ARG A 266 -8.47 14.56 -14.16
CA ARG A 266 -7.38 15.35 -14.76
C ARG A 266 -7.89 16.27 -15.85
N LYS A 267 -8.78 15.79 -16.72
CA LYS A 267 -9.35 16.58 -17.81
C LYS A 267 -10.29 17.69 -17.31
N HIS A 268 -11.17 17.39 -16.35
CA HIS A 268 -12.24 18.32 -15.92
C HIS A 268 -11.84 19.19 -14.72
N HIS A 269 -10.94 18.71 -13.87
CA HIS A 269 -10.58 19.37 -12.61
C HIS A 269 -9.07 19.64 -12.47
N SER A 270 -8.25 19.27 -13.48
CA SER A 270 -6.80 19.43 -13.50
C SER A 270 -6.09 18.82 -12.29
N CYS A 271 -6.67 17.79 -11.68
CA CYS A 271 -6.12 17.10 -10.52
C CYS A 271 -6.63 15.65 -10.43
N SER A 272 -6.05 14.85 -9.55
CA SER A 272 -6.56 13.52 -9.24
C SER A 272 -7.84 13.57 -8.39
N PRO A 273 -8.66 12.48 -8.34
CA PRO A 273 -9.81 12.39 -7.44
C PRO A 273 -9.43 12.62 -5.97
N SER A 274 -8.34 11.99 -5.51
CA SER A 274 -7.86 12.13 -4.12
C SER A 274 -7.46 13.56 -3.79
N GLU A 275 -6.78 14.24 -4.71
CA GLU A 275 -6.43 15.66 -4.58
C GLU A 275 -7.65 16.57 -4.54
N TRP A 276 -8.66 16.26 -5.36
CA TRP A 276 -9.91 17.01 -5.39
C TRP A 276 -10.67 16.86 -4.07
N ILE A 277 -10.77 15.63 -3.53
CA ILE A 277 -11.38 15.35 -2.22
C ILE A 277 -10.66 16.13 -1.13
N GLN A 278 -9.32 16.11 -1.11
CA GLN A 278 -8.54 16.83 -0.10
C GLN A 278 -8.77 18.34 -0.20
N ARG A 279 -8.77 18.90 -1.41
CA ARG A 279 -9.04 20.33 -1.62
C ARG A 279 -10.42 20.75 -1.09
N ARG A 280 -11.43 19.92 -1.27
CA ARG A 280 -12.79 20.15 -0.76
C ARG A 280 -12.85 20.07 0.75
N ARG A 281 -12.22 19.05 1.35
CA ARG A 281 -12.12 18.91 2.81
C ARG A 281 -11.42 20.10 3.46
N LEU A 282 -10.31 20.56 2.88
CA LEU A 282 -9.60 21.76 3.38
C LEU A 282 -10.46 23.01 3.28
N ALA A 283 -11.26 23.18 2.22
CA ALA A 283 -12.16 24.31 2.09
C ALA A 283 -13.24 24.31 3.19
N LEU A 284 -13.91 23.17 3.39
CA LEU A 284 -14.90 23.04 4.47
C LEU A 284 -14.29 23.22 5.86
N ALA A 285 -13.09 22.70 6.09
CA ALA A 285 -12.37 22.92 7.34
C ALA A 285 -12.07 24.40 7.56
N ARG A 286 -11.70 25.14 6.51
CA ARG A 286 -11.50 26.60 6.58
C ARG A 286 -12.78 27.34 6.91
N ASP A 287 -13.88 27.01 6.21
CA ASP A 287 -15.18 27.63 6.46
C ASP A 287 -15.62 27.41 7.91
N ARG A 288 -15.43 26.20 8.44
CA ARG A 288 -15.71 25.88 9.85
C ARG A 288 -14.81 26.65 10.83
N LEU A 289 -13.52 26.85 10.51
CA LEU A 289 -12.60 27.62 11.33
C LEU A 289 -12.93 29.13 11.30
N LEU A 290 -13.38 29.65 10.15
CA LEU A 290 -13.81 31.04 10.01
C LEU A 290 -15.12 31.35 10.75
N ALA A 291 -16.02 30.36 10.81
CA ALA A 291 -17.26 30.41 11.61
C ALA A 291 -17.03 29.96 13.07
N GLY A 292 -15.78 29.80 13.50
CA GLY A 292 -15.44 29.22 14.78
C GLY A 292 -15.73 30.14 15.97
N ASP A 293 -16.32 29.56 17.01
CA ASP A 293 -16.56 30.15 18.31
C ASP A 293 -15.46 29.80 19.34
N GLU A 294 -15.67 30.18 20.61
CA GLU A 294 -14.75 29.88 21.72
C GLU A 294 -14.50 28.38 21.93
N HIS A 295 -15.45 27.52 21.56
CA HIS A 295 -15.39 26.06 21.71
C HIS A 295 -14.80 25.35 20.50
N THR A 296 -14.58 26.05 19.40
CA THR A 296 -14.04 25.42 18.17
C THR A 296 -12.56 25.06 18.37
N VAL A 297 -12.21 23.79 18.18
CA VAL A 297 -10.85 23.26 18.34
C VAL A 297 -10.33 22.77 16.98
N VAL A 298 -9.15 23.26 16.57
CA VAL A 298 -8.51 22.90 15.28
C VAL A 298 -8.41 21.38 15.08
N ALA A 299 -8.08 20.62 16.14
CA ALA A 299 -7.97 19.17 16.09
C ALA A 299 -9.32 18.50 15.76
N GLN A 300 -10.40 18.97 16.37
CA GLN A 300 -11.74 18.46 16.11
C GLN A 300 -12.20 18.75 14.69
N VAL A 301 -11.92 19.95 14.19
CA VAL A 301 -12.22 20.34 12.81
C VAL A 301 -11.44 19.45 11.83
N ALA A 302 -10.16 19.18 12.09
CA ALA A 302 -9.37 18.28 11.26
C ALA A 302 -9.97 16.87 11.19
N ILE A 303 -10.34 16.29 12.34
CA ILE A 303 -10.95 14.95 12.43
C ILE A 303 -12.31 14.93 11.74
N MET A 304 -13.16 15.93 11.95
CA MET A 304 -14.49 16.07 11.34
C MET A 304 -14.44 15.98 9.82
N TYR A 305 -13.40 16.53 9.19
CA TYR A 305 -13.21 16.50 7.75
C TYR A 305 -12.23 15.42 7.28
N GLY A 306 -12.04 14.35 8.09
CA GLY A 306 -11.34 13.13 7.68
C GLY A 306 -9.82 13.23 7.64
N PHE A 307 -9.21 14.16 8.39
CA PHE A 307 -7.76 14.23 8.58
C PHE A 307 -7.37 13.47 9.85
N THR A 308 -6.68 12.35 9.67
CA THR A 308 -6.27 11.47 10.79
C THR A 308 -5.01 11.94 11.51
N ARG A 309 -4.23 12.86 10.90
CA ARG A 309 -2.99 13.42 11.47
C ARG A 309 -3.01 14.94 11.43
N LEU A 310 -2.89 15.55 12.59
CA LEU A 310 -2.93 17.02 12.72
C LEU A 310 -1.77 17.73 12.02
N SER A 311 -0.56 17.13 12.04
CA SER A 311 0.61 17.69 11.34
C SER A 311 0.42 17.70 9.82
N GLY A 312 -0.14 16.63 9.26
CA GLY A 312 -0.47 16.53 7.84
C GLY A 312 -1.56 17.53 7.44
N PHE A 313 -2.59 17.70 8.28
CA PHE A 313 -3.62 18.71 8.09
C PHE A 313 -3.04 20.12 8.09
N ALA A 314 -2.25 20.49 9.11
CA ALA A 314 -1.66 21.82 9.23
C ALA A 314 -0.76 22.16 8.03
N ALA A 315 0.09 21.22 7.60
CA ALA A 315 0.95 21.40 6.44
C ALA A 315 0.16 21.55 5.13
N ALA A 316 -0.88 20.74 4.91
CA ALA A 316 -1.73 20.82 3.72
C ALA A 316 -2.55 22.13 3.70
N TYR A 317 -3.05 22.53 4.84
CA TYR A 317 -3.79 23.78 5.03
C TYR A 317 -2.91 25.00 4.72
N GLN A 318 -1.70 25.05 5.31
CA GLN A 318 -0.74 26.14 5.09
C GLN A 318 -0.32 26.24 3.62
N ARG A 319 -0.02 25.12 2.97
CA ARG A 319 0.29 25.10 1.51
C ARG A 319 -0.85 25.67 0.66
N ARG A 320 -2.11 25.42 1.05
CA ARG A 320 -3.26 25.86 0.27
C ARG A 320 -3.69 27.28 0.54
N PHE A 321 -3.62 27.73 1.78
CA PHE A 321 -4.19 29.02 2.22
C PHE A 321 -3.14 30.03 2.68
N GLY A 322 -1.86 29.68 2.73
CA GLY A 322 -0.75 30.56 3.11
C GLY A 322 -0.65 30.81 4.62
N GLU A 323 -1.55 30.24 5.43
CA GLU A 323 -1.60 30.43 6.88
C GLU A 323 -1.88 29.12 7.62
N LEU A 324 -1.54 29.04 8.89
CA LEU A 324 -1.87 27.88 9.73
C LEU A 324 -3.37 27.88 10.11
N PRO A 325 -3.98 26.68 10.34
CA PRO A 325 -5.37 26.59 10.79
C PRO A 325 -5.65 27.35 12.09
N SER A 326 -4.69 27.36 13.01
CA SER A 326 -4.77 28.12 14.27
C SER A 326 -4.80 29.62 14.04
N ALA A 327 -4.07 30.12 13.06
CA ALA A 327 -4.08 31.56 12.71
C ALA A 327 -5.45 31.98 12.15
N THR A 328 -6.04 31.16 11.27
CA THR A 328 -7.40 31.37 10.77
C THR A 328 -8.42 31.46 11.91
N LEU A 329 -8.38 30.49 12.85
CA LEU A 329 -9.29 30.46 13.99
C LEU A 329 -9.09 31.64 14.94
N THR A 330 -7.84 32.01 15.22
CA THR A 330 -7.53 33.18 16.09
C THR A 330 -8.06 34.46 15.48
N ARG A 331 -7.93 34.63 14.17
CA ARG A 331 -8.48 35.79 13.45
C ARG A 331 -10.01 35.81 13.51
N ALA A 332 -10.67 34.69 13.30
CA ALA A 332 -12.13 34.58 13.36
C ALA A 332 -12.71 34.94 14.76
N ARG A 333 -11.98 34.63 15.84
CA ARG A 333 -12.38 34.97 17.21
C ARG A 333 -12.18 36.45 17.60
N ARG A 334 -11.43 37.19 16.80
CA ARG A 334 -11.13 38.62 17.05
C ARG A 334 -12.00 39.59 16.25
N GLY A 335 -12.65 39.09 15.21
CA GLY A 335 -13.58 39.87 14.38
C GLY A 335 -15.03 39.59 14.75
#